data_1dd3486fcf96e924aafba008556b0961
#
_entry.id   1dd3486fcf96e924aafba008556b0961
#
_cell.length_a   1.000
_cell.length_b   1.000
_cell.length_c   1.000
_cell.angle_alpha   90.00
_cell.angle_beta   90.00
_cell.angle_gamma   90.00
#
_symmetry.space_group_name_H-M   'P 1'
#
loop_
_entity.id
_entity.type
_entity.pdbx_description
1 polymer ?
#
loop_
_entity_poly.entity_id
_entity_poly.type
_entity_poly.pdbx_seq_one_letter_code
_entity_poly.pdbx_strand_id
1 'polypeptide(L)'
;MENRSLIKKVLETDPAARYALNVIINYPGVHAMFCYRINSFLWKKLHLKFLARMFSQIARFFTGIEIHPGATIGKRLFIDHGMGVVIGETTIIGDDCVLYQGVTLGGVGTGEHKVKRHPTLLNNVMVSAGAKVIGDVTIGNNRIIGAQTVVLKDVPDNCTVVGVPAFIVKENGVKVKKEL
;
A
#
# COMPACT_ATOMS: atom_id res chain seq x y z
N MET A 1 4.49 -4.40 23.29
CA MET A 1 3.88 -3.76 22.09
C MET A 1 2.45 -4.22 21.99
N GLU A 2 1.53 -3.29 22.14
CA GLU A 2 0.09 -3.56 22.14
C GLU A 2 -0.34 -4.18 20.81
N ASN A 3 -1.07 -5.28 20.87
CA ASN A 3 -1.58 -5.99 19.70
C ASN A 3 -2.75 -5.20 19.07
N ARG A 4 -2.44 -4.07 18.41
CA ARG A 4 -3.43 -3.19 17.80
C ARG A 4 -3.96 -3.85 16.52
N SER A 5 -5.27 -4.06 16.43
CA SER A 5 -5.92 -4.60 15.24
C SER A 5 -5.99 -3.56 14.11
N LEU A 6 -6.20 -4.01 12.85
CA LEU A 6 -6.48 -3.11 11.72
C LEU A 6 -7.69 -2.20 11.99
N ILE A 7 -8.75 -2.74 12.61
CA ILE A 7 -9.94 -1.97 12.97
C ILE A 7 -9.58 -0.81 13.91
N LYS A 8 -8.73 -1.05 14.92
CA LYS A 8 -8.25 0.00 15.82
C LYS A 8 -7.44 1.05 15.07
N LYS A 9 -6.59 0.64 14.13
CA LYS A 9 -5.83 1.59 13.26
C LYS A 9 -6.77 2.50 12.47
N VAL A 10 -7.83 1.95 11.86
CA VAL A 10 -8.83 2.74 11.11
C VAL A 10 -9.52 3.74 12.04
N LEU A 11 -10.01 3.30 13.21
CA LEU A 11 -10.66 4.17 14.20
C LEU A 11 -9.77 5.30 14.72
N GLU A 12 -8.44 5.08 14.78
CA GLU A 12 -7.47 6.09 15.22
C GLU A 12 -7.05 7.05 14.08
N THR A 13 -7.16 6.62 12.82
CA THR A 13 -6.62 7.35 11.67
C THR A 13 -7.71 8.13 10.93
N ASP A 14 -8.92 7.57 10.81
CA ASP A 14 -10.03 8.17 10.09
C ASP A 14 -11.05 8.80 11.05
N PRO A 15 -11.20 10.13 11.06
CA PRO A 15 -12.19 10.82 11.89
C PRO A 15 -13.65 10.42 11.59
N ALA A 16 -13.96 9.88 10.40
CA ALA A 16 -15.29 9.40 10.02
C ALA A 16 -15.60 8.02 10.61
N ALA A 17 -14.60 7.28 11.04
CA ALA A 17 -14.75 5.95 11.65
C ALA A 17 -15.17 6.09 13.13
N ARG A 18 -16.46 5.92 13.42
CA ARG A 18 -17.00 6.15 14.78
C ARG A 18 -17.01 4.90 15.67
N TYR A 19 -17.20 3.70 15.09
CA TYR A 19 -17.28 2.44 15.82
C TYR A 19 -16.90 1.24 14.97
N ALA A 20 -16.45 0.16 15.61
CA ALA A 20 -15.86 -1.01 14.94
C ALA A 20 -16.80 -1.67 13.90
N LEU A 21 -18.11 -1.76 14.19
CA LEU A 21 -19.07 -2.37 13.27
C LEU A 21 -19.17 -1.59 11.96
N ASN A 22 -19.11 -0.23 12.02
CA ASN A 22 -19.06 0.60 10.83
C ASN A 22 -17.82 0.28 9.97
N VAL A 23 -16.66 0.15 10.61
CA VAL A 23 -15.39 -0.19 9.93
C VAL A 23 -15.47 -1.56 9.27
N ILE A 24 -16.03 -2.56 9.95
CA ILE A 24 -16.15 -3.92 9.42
C ILE A 24 -17.09 -3.98 8.20
N ILE A 25 -18.20 -3.23 8.21
CA ILE A 25 -19.23 -3.32 7.17
C ILE A 25 -18.95 -2.39 5.99
N ASN A 26 -18.47 -1.16 6.25
CA ASN A 26 -18.47 -0.09 5.25
C ASN A 26 -17.10 0.26 4.67
N TYR A 27 -16.01 -0.38 5.14
CA TYR A 27 -14.67 -0.07 4.66
C TYR A 27 -14.16 -1.12 3.65
N PRO A 28 -14.16 -0.83 2.34
CA PRO A 28 -13.71 -1.78 1.32
C PRO A 28 -12.24 -2.18 1.50
N GLY A 29 -11.39 -1.31 2.06
CA GLY A 29 -10.01 -1.63 2.38
C GLY A 29 -9.88 -2.76 3.43
N VAL A 30 -10.79 -2.83 4.40
CA VAL A 30 -10.82 -3.91 5.40
C VAL A 30 -11.20 -5.24 4.74
N HIS A 31 -12.21 -5.21 3.85
CA HIS A 31 -12.62 -6.39 3.09
C HIS A 31 -11.50 -6.89 2.16
N ALA A 32 -10.85 -5.98 1.44
CA ALA A 32 -9.73 -6.30 0.55
C ALA A 32 -8.57 -6.95 1.32
N MET A 33 -8.22 -6.43 2.51
CA MET A 33 -7.18 -6.99 3.36
C MET A 33 -7.55 -8.37 3.91
N PHE A 34 -8.81 -8.60 4.26
CA PHE A 34 -9.29 -9.92 4.66
C PHE A 34 -9.15 -10.93 3.52
N CYS A 35 -9.65 -10.60 2.33
CA CYS A 35 -9.51 -11.44 1.13
C CYS A 35 -8.04 -11.68 0.77
N TYR A 36 -7.19 -10.64 0.86
CA TYR A 36 -5.77 -10.77 0.62
C TYR A 36 -5.10 -11.79 1.57
N ARG A 37 -5.42 -11.81 2.86
CA ARG A 37 -4.84 -12.78 3.80
C ARG A 37 -5.13 -14.23 3.38
N ILE A 38 -6.37 -14.50 2.95
CA ILE A 38 -6.76 -15.82 2.42
C ILE A 38 -6.01 -16.13 1.12
N ASN A 39 -6.04 -15.21 0.17
CA ASN A 39 -5.43 -15.39 -1.14
C ASN A 39 -3.90 -15.55 -1.06
N SER A 40 -3.25 -14.81 -0.15
CA SER A 40 -1.82 -14.93 0.09
C SER A 40 -1.45 -16.27 0.73
N PHE A 41 -2.29 -16.81 1.60
CA PHE A 41 -2.11 -18.17 2.15
C PHE A 41 -2.22 -19.24 1.05
N LEU A 42 -3.24 -19.15 0.20
CA LEU A 42 -3.39 -20.04 -0.97
C LEU A 42 -2.17 -19.97 -1.89
N TRP A 43 -1.67 -18.76 -2.15
CA TRP A 43 -0.52 -18.53 -3.03
C TRP A 43 0.80 -19.04 -2.44
N LYS A 44 1.10 -18.65 -1.19
CA LYS A 44 2.43 -18.86 -0.57
C LYS A 44 2.57 -20.19 0.15
N LYS A 45 1.50 -20.72 0.74
CA LYS A 45 1.54 -21.94 1.55
C LYS A 45 1.02 -23.17 0.80
N LEU A 46 -0.09 -23.03 0.09
CA LEU A 46 -0.69 -24.14 -0.63
C LEU A 46 -0.26 -24.20 -2.11
N HIS A 47 0.49 -23.19 -2.60
CA HIS A 47 0.93 -23.09 -3.99
C HIS A 47 -0.19 -23.14 -5.03
N LEU A 48 -1.45 -22.90 -4.64
CA LEU A 48 -2.63 -22.85 -5.50
C LEU A 48 -2.74 -21.51 -6.22
N LYS A 49 -1.73 -21.19 -7.02
CA LYS A 49 -1.53 -19.86 -7.64
C LYS A 49 -2.69 -19.41 -8.51
N PHE A 50 -3.23 -20.30 -9.33
CA PHE A 50 -4.37 -19.98 -10.20
C PHE A 50 -5.61 -19.58 -9.38
N LEU A 51 -5.98 -20.40 -8.38
CA LEU A 51 -7.13 -20.12 -7.52
C LEU A 51 -6.94 -18.84 -6.70
N ALA A 52 -5.75 -18.65 -6.12
CA ALA A 52 -5.42 -17.43 -5.39
C ALA A 52 -5.58 -16.18 -6.27
N ARG A 53 -5.13 -16.23 -7.53
CA ARG A 53 -5.26 -15.11 -8.46
C ARG A 53 -6.71 -14.90 -8.88
N MET A 54 -7.46 -15.96 -9.15
CA MET A 54 -8.89 -15.90 -9.48
C MET A 54 -9.67 -15.22 -8.33
N PHE A 55 -9.50 -15.67 -7.09
CA PHE A 55 -10.17 -15.07 -5.94
C PHE A 55 -9.72 -13.62 -5.69
N SER A 56 -8.47 -13.28 -5.99
CA SER A 56 -8.02 -11.89 -5.89
C SER A 56 -8.73 -10.97 -6.90
N GLN A 57 -9.06 -11.46 -8.09
CA GLN A 57 -9.84 -10.70 -9.08
C GLN A 57 -11.31 -10.54 -8.65
N ILE A 58 -11.89 -11.58 -8.03
CA ILE A 58 -13.25 -11.49 -7.45
C ILE A 58 -13.26 -10.43 -6.33
N ALA A 59 -12.26 -10.45 -5.43
CA ALA A 59 -12.14 -9.43 -4.39
C ALA A 59 -12.00 -8.01 -4.98
N ARG A 60 -11.19 -7.84 -6.04
CA ARG A 60 -11.07 -6.58 -6.78
C ARG A 60 -12.42 -6.11 -7.33
N PHE A 61 -13.21 -7.00 -7.91
CA PHE A 61 -14.51 -6.65 -8.48
C PHE A 61 -15.44 -6.03 -7.42
N PHE A 62 -15.47 -6.59 -6.21
CA PHE A 62 -16.33 -6.09 -5.13
C PHE A 62 -15.76 -4.89 -4.38
N THR A 63 -14.45 -4.74 -4.28
CA THR A 63 -13.81 -3.71 -3.46
C THR A 63 -13.23 -2.54 -4.26
N GLY A 64 -13.00 -2.71 -5.57
CA GLY A 64 -12.25 -1.78 -6.40
C GLY A 64 -10.75 -1.77 -6.13
N ILE A 65 -10.23 -2.69 -5.30
CA ILE A 65 -8.85 -2.75 -4.84
C ILE A 65 -8.17 -4.00 -5.37
N GLU A 66 -7.10 -3.84 -6.14
CA GLU A 66 -6.29 -4.96 -6.62
C GLU A 66 -5.10 -5.19 -5.70
N ILE A 67 -5.05 -6.37 -5.06
CA ILE A 67 -3.89 -6.82 -4.30
C ILE A 67 -3.44 -8.15 -4.87
N HIS A 68 -2.21 -8.20 -5.42
CA HIS A 68 -1.66 -9.46 -5.90
C HIS A 68 -1.37 -10.39 -4.71
N PRO A 69 -1.81 -11.67 -4.74
CA PRO A 69 -1.64 -12.59 -3.61
C PRO A 69 -0.17 -12.88 -3.25
N GLY A 70 0.74 -12.66 -4.19
CA GLY A 70 2.20 -12.78 -3.98
C GLY A 70 2.80 -11.65 -3.14
N ALA A 71 2.19 -10.47 -3.07
CA ALA A 71 2.68 -9.35 -2.28
C ALA A 71 2.94 -9.74 -0.82
N THR A 72 3.84 -9.02 -0.16
CA THR A 72 4.12 -9.22 1.27
C THR A 72 3.67 -7.98 2.03
N ILE A 73 2.65 -8.12 2.86
CA ILE A 73 2.04 -7.00 3.58
C ILE A 73 2.09 -7.28 5.08
N GLY A 74 2.68 -6.36 5.80
CA GLY A 74 2.81 -6.35 7.25
C GLY A 74 1.47 -6.19 7.98
N LYS A 75 1.53 -5.69 9.21
CA LYS A 75 0.36 -5.49 10.07
C LYS A 75 -0.23 -4.11 9.85
N ARG A 76 -1.55 -4.00 10.00
CA ARG A 76 -2.29 -2.74 10.08
C ARG A 76 -2.13 -1.82 8.84
N LEU A 77 -2.00 -2.41 7.64
CA LEU A 77 -2.16 -1.63 6.42
C LEU A 77 -3.61 -1.13 6.34
N PHE A 78 -3.79 0.18 6.40
CA PHE A 78 -5.07 0.83 6.18
C PHE A 78 -5.16 1.33 4.73
N ILE A 79 -6.17 0.87 3.99
CA ILE A 79 -6.50 1.36 2.66
C ILE A 79 -7.77 2.18 2.79
N ASP A 80 -7.62 3.50 2.67
CA ASP A 80 -8.71 4.45 2.80
C ASP A 80 -9.34 4.75 1.43
N HIS A 81 -10.66 4.77 1.34
CA HIS A 81 -11.46 4.80 0.12
C HIS A 81 -11.17 3.62 -0.84
N GLY A 82 -9.96 3.43 -1.25
CA GLY A 82 -9.38 2.27 -1.91
C GLY A 82 -9.66 2.11 -3.40
N MET A 83 -10.67 2.74 -3.98
CA MET A 83 -11.00 2.57 -5.40
C MET A 83 -9.77 2.82 -6.30
N GLY A 84 -9.44 1.85 -7.15
CA GLY A 84 -8.32 1.96 -8.09
C GLY A 84 -6.92 1.79 -7.47
N VAL A 85 -6.83 1.34 -6.22
CA VAL A 85 -5.53 0.90 -5.63
C VAL A 85 -5.04 -0.36 -6.34
N VAL A 86 -3.75 -0.38 -6.69
CA VAL A 86 -3.09 -1.55 -7.29
C VAL A 86 -1.80 -1.86 -6.52
N ILE A 87 -1.71 -3.06 -5.98
CA ILE A 87 -0.52 -3.59 -5.28
C ILE A 87 0.03 -4.78 -6.05
N GLY A 88 1.20 -4.62 -6.67
CA GLY A 88 1.83 -5.63 -7.52
C GLY A 88 2.46 -6.81 -6.76
N GLU A 89 2.81 -7.86 -7.50
CA GLU A 89 3.22 -9.18 -6.99
C GLU A 89 4.38 -9.15 -6.01
N THR A 90 5.46 -8.44 -6.33
CA THR A 90 6.69 -8.41 -5.52
C THR A 90 6.76 -7.21 -4.58
N THR A 91 5.63 -6.51 -4.37
CA THR A 91 5.53 -5.40 -3.42
C THR A 91 5.73 -5.90 -1.99
N ILE A 92 6.51 -5.14 -1.23
CA ILE A 92 6.67 -5.33 0.22
C ILE A 92 6.12 -4.09 0.92
N ILE A 93 5.25 -4.27 1.90
CA ILE A 93 4.69 -3.20 2.72
C ILE A 93 4.92 -3.56 4.18
N GLY A 94 5.57 -2.68 4.91
CA GLY A 94 5.80 -2.80 6.35
C GLY A 94 4.53 -2.57 7.18
N ASP A 95 4.72 -2.32 8.46
CA ASP A 95 3.64 -2.11 9.42
C ASP A 95 3.12 -0.66 9.39
N ASP A 96 1.85 -0.49 9.79
CA ASP A 96 1.20 0.82 10.00
C ASP A 96 1.11 1.76 8.80
N CYS A 97 1.24 1.23 7.58
CA CYS A 97 1.12 2.02 6.37
C CYS A 97 -0.33 2.41 6.07
N VAL A 98 -0.48 3.51 5.33
CA VAL A 98 -1.77 4.03 4.84
C VAL A 98 -1.69 4.26 3.34
N LEU A 99 -2.64 3.72 2.59
CA LEU A 99 -2.79 3.98 1.15
C LEU A 99 -4.15 4.60 0.87
N TYR A 100 -4.18 5.62 0.03
CA TYR A 100 -5.42 6.22 -0.44
C TYR A 100 -5.82 5.70 -1.82
N GLN A 101 -7.03 6.07 -2.27
CA GLN A 101 -7.56 5.66 -3.59
C GLN A 101 -6.60 6.03 -4.74
N GLY A 102 -6.63 5.22 -5.79
CA GLY A 102 -5.86 5.44 -7.00
C GLY A 102 -4.35 5.26 -6.88
N VAL A 103 -3.85 4.84 -5.70
CA VAL A 103 -2.43 4.52 -5.51
C VAL A 103 -2.02 3.30 -6.33
N THR A 104 -0.87 3.38 -6.99
CA THR A 104 -0.26 2.24 -7.66
C THR A 104 1.13 1.95 -7.09
N LEU A 105 1.32 0.75 -6.58
CA LEU A 105 2.62 0.17 -6.26
C LEU A 105 2.98 -0.80 -7.38
N GLY A 106 3.55 -0.25 -8.46
CA GLY A 106 3.73 -0.90 -9.75
C GLY A 106 5.15 -1.35 -10.05
N GLY A 107 5.28 -2.28 -10.97
CA GLY A 107 6.58 -2.72 -11.50
C GLY A 107 6.95 -2.04 -12.81
N VAL A 108 8.22 -2.01 -13.14
CA VAL A 108 8.70 -1.70 -14.48
C VAL A 108 8.53 -2.94 -15.37
N GLY A 109 7.97 -2.77 -16.56
CA GLY A 109 7.62 -3.86 -17.47
C GLY A 109 8.84 -4.45 -18.24
N THR A 110 9.85 -4.96 -17.55
CA THR A 110 11.09 -5.46 -18.17
C THR A 110 11.12 -6.96 -18.52
N GLY A 111 10.00 -7.66 -18.47
CA GLY A 111 9.87 -9.04 -18.99
C GLY A 111 10.52 -10.16 -18.17
N GLU A 112 11.29 -9.89 -17.15
CA GLU A 112 11.87 -10.93 -16.29
C GLU A 112 10.90 -11.37 -15.18
N HIS A 113 10.43 -12.61 -15.27
CA HIS A 113 9.32 -13.13 -14.45
C HIS A 113 9.63 -13.46 -12.99
N LYS A 114 10.89 -13.34 -12.53
CA LYS A 114 11.25 -13.77 -11.16
C LYS A 114 12.03 -12.73 -10.35
N VAL A 115 12.20 -11.53 -10.87
CA VAL A 115 12.98 -10.47 -10.23
C VAL A 115 12.06 -9.55 -9.43
N LYS A 116 12.55 -9.07 -8.29
CA LYS A 116 11.93 -7.99 -7.52
C LYS A 116 11.81 -6.76 -8.44
N ARG A 117 10.57 -6.26 -8.64
CA ARG A 117 10.29 -5.17 -9.60
C ARG A 117 9.21 -4.19 -9.12
N HIS A 118 8.70 -4.40 -7.92
CA HIS A 118 7.69 -3.55 -7.30
C HIS A 118 8.27 -2.92 -6.02
N PRO A 119 7.71 -1.79 -5.56
CA PRO A 119 8.27 -1.04 -4.45
C PRO A 119 8.29 -1.81 -3.12
N THR A 120 9.21 -1.36 -2.25
CA THR A 120 9.21 -1.68 -0.82
C THR A 120 8.83 -0.42 -0.04
N LEU A 121 7.75 -0.47 0.72
CA LEU A 121 7.41 0.53 1.72
C LEU A 121 7.84 0.01 3.09
N LEU A 122 8.66 0.77 3.82
CA LEU A 122 8.99 0.45 5.20
C LEU A 122 7.81 0.78 6.13
N ASN A 123 8.05 1.02 7.41
CA ASN A 123 6.97 1.22 8.37
C ASN A 123 6.47 2.68 8.38
N ASN A 124 5.18 2.83 8.71
CA ASN A 124 4.53 4.13 8.88
C ASN A 124 4.65 5.03 7.64
N VAL A 125 4.42 4.44 6.47
CA VAL A 125 4.40 5.15 5.18
C VAL A 125 2.97 5.50 4.81
N MET A 126 2.72 6.76 4.48
CA MET A 126 1.47 7.24 3.90
C MET A 126 1.67 7.51 2.41
N VAL A 127 0.87 6.87 1.56
CA VAL A 127 0.83 7.13 0.12
C VAL A 127 -0.52 7.75 -0.21
N SER A 128 -0.51 9.03 -0.52
CA SER A 128 -1.73 9.82 -0.74
C SER A 128 -2.39 9.56 -2.08
N ALA A 129 -3.59 10.08 -2.25
CA ALA A 129 -4.49 9.81 -3.38
C ALA A 129 -3.80 9.95 -4.75
N GLY A 130 -3.96 8.94 -5.60
CA GLY A 130 -3.48 8.93 -6.97
C GLY A 130 -1.96 8.81 -7.16
N ALA A 131 -1.17 8.74 -6.10
CA ALA A 131 0.29 8.63 -6.22
C ALA A 131 0.72 7.29 -6.85
N LYS A 132 1.82 7.33 -7.61
CA LYS A 132 2.40 6.18 -8.30
C LYS A 132 3.82 5.96 -7.80
N VAL A 133 4.09 4.79 -7.24
CA VAL A 133 5.42 4.35 -6.85
C VAL A 133 5.80 3.18 -7.76
N ILE A 134 6.79 3.37 -8.61
CA ILE A 134 7.06 2.48 -9.74
C ILE A 134 8.50 1.97 -9.69
N GLY A 135 8.66 0.66 -9.83
CA GLY A 135 9.96 0.00 -9.86
C GLY A 135 10.35 -0.62 -8.52
N ASP A 136 11.54 -1.22 -8.48
CA ASP A 136 12.14 -1.73 -7.25
C ASP A 136 12.78 -0.60 -6.46
N VAL A 137 11.95 0.29 -5.93
CA VAL A 137 12.37 1.44 -5.13
C VAL A 137 11.97 1.24 -3.66
N THR A 138 12.76 1.78 -2.76
CA THR A 138 12.51 1.70 -1.31
C THR A 138 12.03 3.05 -0.79
N ILE A 139 10.88 3.04 -0.14
CA ILE A 139 10.32 4.16 0.59
C ILE A 139 10.62 3.95 2.08
N GLY A 140 11.46 4.80 2.64
CA GLY A 140 11.93 4.72 4.01
C GLY A 140 10.83 4.85 5.07
N ASN A 141 11.18 4.82 6.35
CA ASN A 141 10.21 4.91 7.45
C ASN A 141 9.67 6.34 7.63
N ASN A 142 8.44 6.45 8.16
CA ASN A 142 7.78 7.72 8.51
C ASN A 142 7.67 8.68 7.30
N ARG A 143 7.16 8.19 6.17
CA ARG A 143 7.07 8.93 4.90
C ARG A 143 5.68 9.42 4.61
N ILE A 144 5.65 10.54 3.88
CA ILE A 144 4.44 10.98 3.20
C ILE A 144 4.76 11.15 1.72
N ILE A 145 4.13 10.35 0.88
CA ILE A 145 4.08 10.55 -0.56
C ILE A 145 2.83 11.35 -0.85
N GLY A 146 2.99 12.57 -1.33
CA GLY A 146 1.88 13.50 -1.58
C GLY A 146 0.95 13.02 -2.69
N ALA A 147 -0.23 13.61 -2.78
CA ALA A 147 -1.21 13.25 -3.78
C ALA A 147 -0.66 13.47 -5.21
N GLN A 148 -1.03 12.58 -6.15
CA GLN A 148 -0.62 12.60 -7.57
C GLN A 148 0.91 12.58 -7.79
N THR A 149 1.70 12.22 -6.80
CA THR A 149 3.17 12.16 -6.91
C THR A 149 3.60 10.91 -7.68
N VAL A 150 4.63 11.04 -8.55
CA VAL A 150 5.26 9.92 -9.23
C VAL A 150 6.67 9.71 -8.68
N VAL A 151 6.87 8.58 -7.98
CA VAL A 151 8.14 8.21 -7.35
C VAL A 151 8.80 7.11 -8.17
N LEU A 152 10.03 7.38 -8.63
CA LEU A 152 10.84 6.48 -9.46
C LEU A 152 12.22 6.18 -8.85
N LYS A 153 12.51 6.72 -7.66
CA LYS A 153 13.77 6.56 -6.93
C LYS A 153 13.48 6.32 -5.46
N ASP A 154 14.48 5.87 -4.73
CA ASP A 154 14.40 5.67 -3.28
C ASP A 154 14.10 6.96 -2.53
N VAL A 155 13.28 6.87 -1.49
CA VAL A 155 12.94 8.00 -0.61
C VAL A 155 13.55 7.75 0.77
N PRO A 156 14.47 8.59 1.23
CA PRO A 156 15.15 8.43 2.52
C PRO A 156 14.19 8.61 3.69
N ASP A 157 14.52 8.21 4.93
CA ASP A 157 13.68 8.29 6.16
C ASP A 157 13.26 9.72 6.54
N ASN A 158 12.05 9.90 7.17
CA ASN A 158 11.49 11.16 7.68
C ASN A 158 11.32 12.30 6.65
N CYS A 159 10.99 11.96 5.37
CA CYS A 159 10.74 12.94 4.31
C CYS A 159 9.28 13.01 3.87
N THR A 160 8.90 14.12 3.29
CA THR A 160 7.69 14.26 2.46
C THR A 160 8.10 14.58 1.03
N VAL A 161 7.57 13.84 0.08
CA VAL A 161 7.83 14.03 -1.35
C VAL A 161 6.54 14.37 -2.10
N VAL A 162 6.65 15.26 -3.09
CA VAL A 162 5.52 15.67 -3.93
C VAL A 162 5.97 15.89 -5.37
N GLY A 163 5.06 15.82 -6.31
CA GLY A 163 5.26 16.26 -7.71
C GLY A 163 5.55 15.15 -8.71
N VAL A 164 5.70 15.55 -9.96
CA VAL A 164 5.98 14.71 -11.13
C VAL A 164 7.07 15.39 -11.98
N PRO A 165 8.33 14.92 -11.88
CA PRO A 165 8.86 13.90 -10.98
C PRO A 165 8.82 14.33 -9.50
N ALA A 166 9.00 13.38 -8.57
CA ALA A 166 8.94 13.64 -7.15
C ALA A 166 10.13 14.47 -6.64
N PHE A 167 9.84 15.42 -5.73
CA PHE A 167 10.82 16.23 -5.00
C PHE A 167 10.63 16.08 -3.50
N ILE A 168 11.71 16.14 -2.73
CA ILE A 168 11.62 16.24 -1.27
C ILE A 168 11.26 17.69 -0.89
N VAL A 169 10.11 17.85 -0.23
CA VAL A 169 9.62 19.19 0.23
C VAL A 169 9.69 19.35 1.75
N LYS A 170 9.92 18.24 2.47
CA LYS A 170 10.12 18.24 3.92
C LYS A 170 11.07 17.11 4.31
N GLU A 171 12.01 17.39 5.18
CA GLU A 171 12.97 16.45 5.74
C GLU A 171 13.11 16.69 7.24
N ASN A 172 12.96 15.64 8.07
CA ASN A 172 13.01 15.73 9.54
C ASN A 172 12.15 16.88 10.14
N GLY A 173 10.96 17.11 9.55
CA GLY A 173 10.06 18.17 9.99
C GLY A 173 10.34 19.57 9.41
N VAL A 174 11.49 19.79 8.78
CA VAL A 174 11.89 21.08 8.19
C VAL A 174 11.51 21.15 6.72
N LYS A 175 10.99 22.30 6.26
CA LYS A 175 10.72 22.53 4.82
C LYS A 175 12.04 22.62 4.05
N VAL A 176 12.12 21.90 2.95
CA VAL A 176 13.27 21.89 2.03
C VAL A 176 12.76 21.82 0.59
N LYS A 177 13.65 21.99 -0.38
CA LYS A 177 13.38 21.69 -1.79
C LYS A 177 14.62 21.00 -2.35
N LYS A 178 14.53 19.68 -2.49
CA LYS A 178 15.63 18.85 -3.00
C LYS A 178 15.09 17.90 -4.07
N GLU A 179 15.88 17.60 -5.05
CA GLU A 179 15.63 16.51 -5.99
C GLU A 179 15.70 15.15 -5.25
N LEU A 180 14.93 14.20 -5.77
CA LEU A 180 14.91 12.84 -5.26
C LEU A 180 15.94 11.98 -6.00
#